data_8fdecaa6c3caa5c6c04a681dab287c1b
#
_entry.id   8fdecaa6c3caa5c6c04a681dab287c1b
#
_cell.length_a   1.000
_cell.length_b   1.000
_cell.length_c   1.000
_cell.angle_alpha   90.00
_cell.angle_beta   90.00
_cell.angle_gamma   90.00
#
_symmetry.space_group_name_H-M   'P 1'
#
loop_
_entity.id
_entity.type
_entity.pdbx_description
1 polymer ?
#
loop_
_entity_poly.entity_id
_entity_poly.type
_entity_poly.pdbx_seq_one_letter_code
_entity_poly.pdbx_strand_id
1 'polypeptide(L)'
;FHIVCLFLFLLMLFNYTHLLLNFYKNMTFCLNTKIISPEKNISINNAVILLHGYGGDGNDISALTLSWQRFLPNTIFLCPDGHEPCEINPSGFQWFDLTKDDQEHILKQSIIAEKKLNQFIEEIKLEYKLKNYQICLCGFSQGSMLSINLGLTNDESFSSVVVFSGKIINKNNLLKRLKSKTKILLLHGDQDEIVNSTNLLEAKDFLVRNNIPVQTNMIKNCGHHISVEASSLALNFIKKNFKI
;
A
#
# COMPACT_ATOMS: atom_id res chain seq x y z
N PHE A 1 2.27 53.27 18.13
CA PHE A 1 1.16 52.29 18.26
C PHE A 1 1.21 51.23 17.18
N HIS A 2 1.44 51.59 15.91
CA HIS A 2 1.44 50.61 14.78
C HIS A 2 2.61 49.61 14.81
N ILE A 3 3.78 49.97 15.28
CA ILE A 3 4.96 49.07 15.36
C ILE A 3 4.76 47.97 16.41
N VAL A 4 4.13 48.29 17.55
CA VAL A 4 3.85 47.30 18.62
C VAL A 4 2.80 46.29 18.18
N CYS A 5 1.75 46.74 17.45
CA CYS A 5 0.73 45.84 16.88
C CYS A 5 1.32 44.89 15.82
N LEU A 6 2.21 45.38 14.96
CA LEU A 6 2.88 44.56 13.96
C LEU A 6 3.80 43.50 14.58
N PHE A 7 4.51 43.86 15.65
CA PHE A 7 5.39 42.96 16.38
C PHE A 7 4.59 41.84 17.12
N LEU A 8 3.47 42.21 17.73
CA LEU A 8 2.56 41.25 18.39
C LEU A 8 1.91 40.31 17.37
N PHE A 9 1.55 40.79 16.18
CA PHE A 9 0.99 39.97 15.10
C PHE A 9 2.02 38.97 14.54
N LEU A 10 3.27 39.41 14.36
CA LEU A 10 4.38 38.52 13.94
C LEU A 10 4.73 37.48 15.02
N LEU A 11 4.68 37.82 16.29
CA LEU A 11 4.85 36.87 17.40
C LEU A 11 3.72 35.87 17.49
N MET A 12 2.47 36.26 17.24
CA MET A 12 1.34 35.34 17.15
C MET A 12 1.48 34.39 15.97
N LEU A 13 1.86 34.88 14.80
CA LEU A 13 2.14 34.07 13.63
C LEU A 13 3.26 33.06 13.87
N PHE A 14 4.35 33.49 14.50
CA PHE A 14 5.49 32.62 14.82
C PHE A 14 5.14 31.58 15.87
N ASN A 15 4.37 31.92 16.91
CA ASN A 15 3.87 30.96 17.88
C ASN A 15 2.84 29.98 17.26
N TYR A 16 1.99 30.45 16.34
CA TYR A 16 1.02 29.61 15.62
C TYR A 16 1.72 28.63 14.68
N THR A 17 2.74 29.07 13.95
CA THR A 17 3.55 28.20 13.09
C THR A 17 4.37 27.20 13.93
N HIS A 18 4.90 27.61 15.08
CA HIS A 18 5.64 26.72 16.00
C HIS A 18 4.69 25.71 16.67
N LEU A 19 3.47 26.11 17.01
CA LEU A 19 2.42 25.22 17.53
C LEU A 19 1.98 24.20 16.47
N LEU A 20 1.78 24.65 15.22
CA LEU A 20 1.49 23.76 14.08
C LEU A 20 2.66 22.80 13.81
N LEU A 21 3.91 23.28 13.82
CA LEU A 21 5.09 22.43 13.64
C LEU A 21 5.24 21.38 14.76
N ASN A 22 4.91 21.72 16.01
CA ASN A 22 4.91 20.78 17.12
C ASN A 22 3.70 19.82 17.07
N PHE A 23 2.55 20.24 16.54
CA PHE A 23 1.39 19.37 16.28
C PHE A 23 1.69 18.37 15.18
N TYR A 24 2.40 18.78 14.11
CA TYR A 24 2.88 17.89 13.05
C TYR A 24 3.98 16.91 13.50
N LYS A 25 4.73 17.24 14.55
CA LYS A 25 5.83 16.40 15.07
C LYS A 25 5.36 15.12 15.79
N ASN A 26 4.05 15.02 16.09
CA ASN A 26 3.40 13.86 16.69
C ASN A 26 2.22 13.36 15.82
N MET A 27 2.31 13.48 14.48
CA MET A 27 1.28 12.87 13.64
C MET A 27 1.34 11.34 13.80
N THR A 28 0.39 10.82 14.54
CA THR A 28 0.05 9.41 14.49
C THR A 28 -0.76 9.18 13.22
N PHE A 29 -0.34 8.26 12.37
CA PHE A 29 -1.11 7.85 11.20
C PHE A 29 -2.49 7.34 11.62
N CYS A 30 -3.49 7.49 10.74
CA CYS A 30 -4.84 7.00 10.98
C CYS A 30 -4.96 5.48 11.11
N LEU A 31 -3.90 4.75 10.73
CA LEU A 31 -3.73 3.31 10.92
C LEU A 31 -2.51 3.04 11.81
N ASN A 32 -2.64 2.12 12.77
CA ASN A 32 -1.48 1.61 13.50
C ASN A 32 -0.49 1.02 12.49
N THR A 33 0.80 1.41 12.58
CA THR A 33 1.72 1.13 11.48
C THR A 33 3.09 0.74 12.02
N LYS A 34 3.58 -0.43 11.58
CA LYS A 34 4.99 -0.77 11.72
C LYS A 34 5.80 0.01 10.70
N ILE A 35 6.72 0.86 11.17
CA ILE A 35 7.57 1.70 10.33
C ILE A 35 9.00 1.17 10.36
N ILE A 36 9.60 0.98 9.18
CA ILE A 36 11.00 0.63 9.02
C ILE A 36 11.67 1.75 8.22
N SER A 37 12.40 2.59 8.93
CA SER A 37 13.11 3.74 8.36
C SER A 37 14.47 3.34 7.75
N PRO A 38 14.98 4.13 6.78
CA PRO A 38 16.37 4.06 6.37
C PRO A 38 17.33 4.25 7.55
N GLU A 39 18.60 3.94 7.35
CA GLU A 39 19.65 4.25 8.32
C GLU A 39 19.68 5.75 8.66
N LYS A 40 20.12 6.05 9.88
CA LYS A 40 20.20 7.43 10.38
C LYS A 40 20.99 8.32 9.41
N ASN A 41 20.44 9.49 9.11
CA ASN A 41 20.98 10.49 8.17
C ASN A 41 20.84 10.16 6.67
N ILE A 42 20.12 9.10 6.29
CA ILE A 42 19.75 8.87 4.89
C ILE A 42 18.40 9.54 4.61
N SER A 43 18.36 10.35 3.55
CA SER A 43 17.10 10.98 3.10
C SER A 43 16.09 9.96 2.59
N ILE A 44 14.82 10.14 2.93
CA ILE A 44 13.73 9.33 2.42
C ILE A 44 13.31 9.89 1.06
N ASN A 45 13.52 9.11 0.01
CA ASN A 45 13.17 9.48 -1.36
C ASN A 45 12.01 8.67 -1.91
N ASN A 46 11.74 7.51 -1.32
CA ASN A 46 10.68 6.59 -1.75
C ASN A 46 9.99 5.97 -0.54
N ALA A 47 8.79 5.45 -0.76
CA ALA A 47 8.06 4.64 0.22
C ALA A 47 7.55 3.34 -0.42
N VAL A 48 7.58 2.25 0.35
CA VAL A 48 6.87 1.01 0.06
C VAL A 48 5.81 0.81 1.15
N ILE A 49 4.55 0.79 0.76
CA ILE A 49 3.43 0.48 1.65
C ILE A 49 3.09 -1.00 1.49
N LEU A 50 3.20 -1.76 2.58
CA LEU A 50 3.02 -3.21 2.61
C LEU A 50 1.69 -3.55 3.31
N LEU A 51 0.74 -4.12 2.57
CA LEU A 51 -0.59 -4.49 3.07
C LEU A 51 -0.66 -6.01 3.31
N HIS A 52 -0.92 -6.42 4.55
CA HIS A 52 -1.01 -7.81 4.97
C HIS A 52 -2.26 -8.52 4.42
N GLY A 53 -2.29 -9.85 4.50
CA GLY A 53 -3.45 -10.68 4.18
C GLY A 53 -4.49 -10.71 5.30
N TYR A 54 -5.62 -11.38 5.04
CA TYR A 54 -6.70 -11.58 6.01
C TYR A 54 -6.20 -12.29 7.27
N GLY A 55 -6.42 -11.70 8.44
CA GLY A 55 -5.99 -12.23 9.73
C GLY A 55 -4.51 -12.03 10.07
N GLY A 56 -3.74 -11.34 9.22
CA GLY A 56 -2.37 -10.91 9.51
C GLY A 56 -2.29 -9.51 10.13
N ASP A 57 -1.10 -8.99 10.28
CA ASP A 57 -0.81 -7.65 10.77
C ASP A 57 0.39 -6.99 10.06
N GLY A 58 0.70 -5.77 10.43
CA GLY A 58 1.84 -5.04 9.88
C GLY A 58 3.19 -5.65 10.25
N ASN A 59 3.31 -6.35 11.40
CA ASN A 59 4.55 -7.03 11.78
C ASN A 59 4.80 -8.24 10.87
N ASP A 60 3.78 -9.04 10.57
CA ASP A 60 3.88 -10.21 9.70
C ASP A 60 4.43 -9.83 8.33
N ILE A 61 3.79 -8.87 7.66
CA ILE A 61 4.21 -8.47 6.30
C ILE A 61 5.55 -7.73 6.30
N SER A 62 5.94 -7.12 7.42
CA SER A 62 7.22 -6.42 7.57
C SER A 62 8.43 -7.34 7.41
N ALA A 63 8.27 -8.65 7.55
CA ALA A 63 9.35 -9.63 7.35
C ALA A 63 10.00 -9.51 5.95
N LEU A 64 9.26 -9.09 4.93
CA LEU A 64 9.81 -8.83 3.59
C LEU A 64 10.90 -7.76 3.59
N THR A 65 10.79 -6.77 4.47
CA THR A 65 11.72 -5.64 4.53
C THR A 65 13.13 -6.06 4.94
N LEU A 66 13.27 -7.15 5.71
CA LEU A 66 14.57 -7.66 6.16
C LEU A 66 15.51 -7.97 4.98
N SER A 67 14.96 -8.46 3.88
CA SER A 67 15.73 -8.75 2.67
C SER A 67 15.83 -7.55 1.71
N TRP A 68 14.92 -6.58 1.79
CA TRP A 68 14.81 -5.48 0.84
C TRP A 68 15.56 -4.22 1.23
N GLN A 69 15.67 -3.90 2.54
CA GLN A 69 16.28 -2.65 3.03
C GLN A 69 17.65 -2.35 2.44
N ARG A 70 18.55 -3.34 2.41
CA ARG A 70 19.91 -3.16 1.88
C ARG A 70 19.96 -2.79 0.41
N PHE A 71 18.90 -3.10 -0.36
CA PHE A 71 18.80 -2.79 -1.79
C PHE A 71 17.96 -1.55 -2.08
N LEU A 72 17.29 -1.01 -1.08
CA LEU A 72 16.41 0.16 -1.13
C LEU A 72 16.79 1.17 -0.02
N PRO A 73 18.05 1.64 0.01
CA PRO A 73 18.60 2.38 1.17
C PRO A 73 17.88 3.71 1.45
N ASN A 74 17.27 4.34 0.44
CA ASN A 74 16.56 5.62 0.58
C ASN A 74 15.02 5.44 0.67
N THR A 75 14.58 4.24 1.08
CA THR A 75 13.16 3.88 1.10
C THR A 75 12.67 3.64 2.52
N ILE A 76 11.56 4.28 2.87
CA ILE A 76 10.82 3.96 4.08
C ILE A 76 9.79 2.87 3.77
N PHE A 77 9.65 1.91 4.69
CA PHE A 77 8.62 0.87 4.59
C PHE A 77 7.56 1.13 5.65
N LEU A 78 6.30 1.11 5.24
CA LEU A 78 5.15 1.33 6.10
C LEU A 78 4.22 0.12 5.97
N CYS A 79 4.04 -0.57 7.08
CA CYS A 79 3.24 -1.78 7.17
C CYS A 79 2.07 -1.53 8.14
N PRO A 80 0.94 -0.96 7.65
CA PRO A 80 -0.21 -0.68 8.51
C PRO A 80 -0.97 -1.96 8.85
N ASP A 81 -1.59 -1.98 10.03
CA ASP A 81 -2.62 -2.94 10.38
C ASP A 81 -3.92 -2.61 9.64
N GLY A 82 -4.72 -3.63 9.35
CA GLY A 82 -6.08 -3.45 8.87
C GLY A 82 -6.90 -2.61 9.85
N HIS A 83 -7.90 -1.90 9.33
CA HIS A 83 -8.68 -0.98 10.17
C HIS A 83 -9.69 -1.67 11.08
N GLU A 84 -9.86 -2.98 10.95
CA GLU A 84 -10.76 -3.80 11.76
C GLU A 84 -10.03 -5.02 12.33
N PRO A 85 -10.33 -5.44 13.58
CA PRO A 85 -9.91 -6.75 14.09
C PRO A 85 -10.46 -7.85 13.19
N CYS A 86 -9.69 -8.93 13.01
CA CYS A 86 -10.16 -10.07 12.21
C CYS A 86 -11.04 -11.01 13.04
N GLU A 87 -12.23 -11.36 12.54
CA GLU A 87 -13.17 -12.21 13.27
C GLU A 87 -12.64 -13.64 13.49
N ILE A 88 -11.90 -14.20 12.51
CA ILE A 88 -11.36 -15.57 12.61
C ILE A 88 -9.99 -15.63 13.28
N ASN A 89 -9.29 -14.49 13.46
CA ASN A 89 -8.03 -14.39 14.19
C ASN A 89 -8.03 -13.12 15.04
N PRO A 90 -8.44 -13.20 16.33
CA PRO A 90 -8.53 -12.02 17.20
C PRO A 90 -7.22 -11.28 17.44
N SER A 91 -6.07 -11.91 17.14
CA SER A 91 -4.74 -11.29 17.25
C SER A 91 -4.32 -10.55 15.98
N GLY A 92 -5.06 -10.69 14.89
CA GLY A 92 -4.79 -10.07 13.59
C GLY A 92 -5.90 -9.14 13.15
N PHE A 93 -5.71 -8.60 11.95
CA PHE A 93 -6.59 -7.58 11.37
C PHE A 93 -7.13 -8.01 10.00
N GLN A 94 -8.15 -7.31 9.57
CA GLN A 94 -8.74 -7.45 8.25
C GLN A 94 -8.95 -6.08 7.60
N TRP A 95 -8.96 -6.08 6.27
CA TRP A 95 -9.32 -4.90 5.48
C TRP A 95 -10.81 -4.86 5.19
N PHE A 96 -11.42 -6.03 5.04
CA PHE A 96 -12.84 -6.23 4.84
C PHE A 96 -13.23 -7.65 5.25
N ASP A 97 -14.49 -7.81 5.65
CA ASP A 97 -15.03 -9.09 6.10
C ASP A 97 -15.11 -10.11 4.93
N LEU A 98 -14.60 -11.32 5.18
CA LEU A 98 -14.69 -12.48 4.27
C LEU A 98 -15.47 -13.64 4.88
N THR A 99 -16.12 -13.46 6.02
CA THR A 99 -16.93 -14.52 6.67
C THR A 99 -18.19 -14.84 5.88
N LYS A 100 -18.63 -13.91 5.03
CA LYS A 100 -19.78 -14.09 4.14
C LYS A 100 -19.32 -14.09 2.69
N ASP A 101 -19.76 -15.09 1.92
CA ASP A 101 -19.56 -15.12 0.46
C ASP A 101 -20.64 -14.25 -0.24
N ASP A 102 -20.65 -12.97 0.10
CA ASP A 102 -21.51 -11.95 -0.48
C ASP A 102 -20.66 -10.91 -1.21
N GLN A 103 -20.66 -10.97 -2.53
CA GLN A 103 -19.83 -10.10 -3.38
C GLN A 103 -20.19 -8.62 -3.25
N GLU A 104 -21.45 -8.29 -2.97
CA GLU A 104 -21.88 -6.91 -2.77
C GLU A 104 -21.42 -6.39 -1.41
N HIS A 105 -21.50 -7.22 -0.37
CA HIS A 105 -20.98 -6.92 0.96
C HIS A 105 -19.46 -6.70 0.91
N ILE A 106 -18.71 -7.64 0.31
CA ILE A 106 -17.27 -7.53 0.13
C ILE A 106 -16.89 -6.24 -0.60
N LEU A 107 -17.60 -5.91 -1.68
CA LEU A 107 -17.34 -4.68 -2.42
C LEU A 107 -17.58 -3.42 -1.57
N LYS A 108 -18.68 -3.35 -0.82
CA LYS A 108 -18.99 -2.21 0.06
C LYS A 108 -17.90 -2.03 1.13
N GLN A 109 -17.53 -3.11 1.77
CA GLN A 109 -16.49 -3.11 2.81
C GLN A 109 -15.11 -2.73 2.24
N SER A 110 -14.74 -3.26 1.07
CA SER A 110 -13.48 -2.92 0.41
C SER A 110 -13.38 -1.43 0.05
N ILE A 111 -14.49 -0.79 -0.33
CA ILE A 111 -14.54 0.66 -0.59
C ILE A 111 -14.28 1.46 0.70
N ILE A 112 -14.74 0.98 1.86
CA ILE A 112 -14.45 1.61 3.16
C ILE A 112 -12.94 1.50 3.46
N ALA A 113 -12.36 0.31 3.26
CA ALA A 113 -10.93 0.09 3.42
C ALA A 113 -10.09 0.96 2.48
N GLU A 114 -10.49 1.06 1.20
CA GLU A 114 -9.84 1.96 0.23
C GLU A 114 -9.83 3.42 0.71
N LYS A 115 -10.92 3.89 1.31
CA LYS A 115 -11.03 5.24 1.87
C LYS A 115 -10.03 5.48 3.00
N LYS A 116 -9.92 4.52 3.92
CA LYS A 116 -8.96 4.57 5.03
C LYS A 116 -7.51 4.55 4.53
N LEU A 117 -7.22 3.69 3.57
CA LEU A 117 -5.89 3.60 2.97
C LEU A 117 -5.54 4.84 2.15
N ASN A 118 -6.48 5.45 1.44
CA ASN A 118 -6.23 6.73 0.76
C ASN A 118 -5.90 7.85 1.76
N GLN A 119 -6.63 7.93 2.89
CA GLN A 119 -6.28 8.86 3.96
C GLN A 119 -4.85 8.60 4.47
N PHE A 120 -4.51 7.36 4.76
CA PHE A 120 -3.18 6.95 5.21
C PHE A 120 -2.07 7.31 4.19
N ILE A 121 -2.33 7.11 2.89
CA ILE A 121 -1.40 7.49 1.82
C ILE A 121 -1.18 9.01 1.80
N GLU A 122 -2.22 9.81 1.94
CA GLU A 122 -2.08 11.27 1.98
C GLU A 122 -1.30 11.73 3.22
N GLU A 123 -1.49 11.11 4.38
CA GLU A 123 -0.69 11.36 5.58
C GLU A 123 0.80 11.05 5.36
N ILE A 124 1.12 9.93 4.69
CA ILE A 124 2.51 9.57 4.31
C ILE A 124 3.10 10.61 3.36
N LYS A 125 2.35 11.04 2.35
CA LYS A 125 2.80 12.05 1.38
C LYS A 125 3.13 13.37 2.07
N LEU A 126 2.34 13.77 3.03
CA LEU A 126 2.57 14.99 3.82
C LEU A 126 3.79 14.85 4.74
N GLU A 127 3.86 13.76 5.52
CA GLU A 127 4.93 13.54 6.50
C GLU A 127 6.30 13.46 5.85
N TYR A 128 6.42 12.65 4.78
CA TYR A 128 7.70 12.41 4.10
C TYR A 128 7.91 13.26 2.86
N LYS A 129 6.98 14.18 2.54
CA LYS A 129 7.02 15.06 1.35
C LYS A 129 7.16 14.29 0.04
N LEU A 130 6.48 13.13 -0.05
CA LEU A 130 6.51 12.26 -1.20
C LEU A 130 5.34 12.53 -2.15
N LYS A 131 5.53 12.16 -3.42
CA LYS A 131 4.50 12.14 -4.46
C LYS A 131 4.16 10.70 -4.84
N ASN A 132 3.00 10.47 -5.47
CA ASN A 132 2.56 9.13 -5.84
C ASN A 132 3.63 8.33 -6.60
N TYR A 133 4.34 8.95 -7.56
CA TYR A 133 5.40 8.26 -8.33
C TYR A 133 6.62 7.80 -7.51
N GLN A 134 6.71 8.19 -6.25
CA GLN A 134 7.73 7.77 -5.28
C GLN A 134 7.21 6.69 -4.32
N ILE A 135 5.97 6.25 -4.47
CA ILE A 135 5.31 5.26 -3.61
C ILE A 135 5.03 3.99 -4.40
N CYS A 136 5.44 2.85 -3.85
CA CYS A 136 5.02 1.53 -4.31
C CYS A 136 3.98 0.97 -3.34
N LEU A 137 2.86 0.50 -3.87
CA LEU A 137 1.88 -0.28 -3.10
C LEU A 137 2.22 -1.77 -3.28
N CYS A 138 2.33 -2.47 -2.19
CA CYS A 138 2.66 -3.89 -2.19
C CYS A 138 1.70 -4.62 -1.25
N GLY A 139 1.07 -5.70 -1.69
CA GLY A 139 0.12 -6.40 -0.86
C GLY A 139 0.20 -7.92 -1.02
N PHE A 140 -0.25 -8.62 0.01
CA PHE A 140 -0.44 -10.06 0.03
C PHE A 140 -1.92 -10.40 0.20
N SER A 141 -2.44 -11.34 -0.59
CA SER A 141 -3.81 -11.85 -0.49
C SER A 141 -4.85 -10.70 -0.46
N GLN A 142 -5.57 -10.49 0.62
CA GLN A 142 -6.54 -9.41 0.79
C GLN A 142 -5.90 -8.02 0.58
N GLY A 143 -4.69 -7.79 1.11
CA GLY A 143 -3.94 -6.55 0.90
C GLY A 143 -3.56 -6.31 -0.57
N SER A 144 -3.30 -7.38 -1.33
CA SER A 144 -3.09 -7.32 -2.78
C SER A 144 -4.30 -6.80 -3.54
N MET A 145 -5.49 -7.27 -3.15
CA MET A 145 -6.75 -6.87 -3.80
C MET A 145 -6.98 -5.37 -3.67
N LEU A 146 -6.70 -4.81 -2.47
CA LEU A 146 -6.76 -3.37 -2.25
C LEU A 146 -5.66 -2.61 -2.97
N SER A 147 -4.44 -3.16 -3.02
CA SER A 147 -3.32 -2.53 -3.75
C SER A 147 -3.64 -2.33 -5.24
N ILE A 148 -4.32 -3.30 -5.87
CA ILE A 148 -4.79 -3.17 -7.26
C ILE A 148 -5.78 -2.01 -7.37
N ASN A 149 -6.81 -1.99 -6.53
CA ASN A 149 -7.85 -0.98 -6.57
C ASN A 149 -7.26 0.42 -6.35
N LEU A 150 -6.50 0.62 -5.27
CA LEU A 150 -5.84 1.89 -4.94
C LEU A 150 -4.92 2.36 -6.08
N GLY A 151 -4.13 1.43 -6.62
CA GLY A 151 -3.18 1.72 -7.70
C GLY A 151 -3.85 2.22 -8.98
N LEU A 152 -5.10 1.84 -9.23
CA LEU A 152 -5.81 2.13 -10.48
C LEU A 152 -6.91 3.19 -10.34
N THR A 153 -7.41 3.43 -9.12
CA THR A 153 -8.49 4.40 -8.87
C THR A 153 -7.98 5.77 -8.36
N ASN A 154 -6.69 5.90 -8.10
CA ASN A 154 -6.08 7.17 -7.71
C ASN A 154 -5.89 8.06 -8.95
N ASP A 155 -5.99 9.39 -8.78
CA ASP A 155 -5.90 10.35 -9.90
C ASP A 155 -4.50 10.37 -10.52
N GLU A 156 -3.45 10.17 -9.71
CA GLU A 156 -2.07 10.08 -10.16
C GLU A 156 -1.55 8.65 -10.01
N SER A 157 -0.74 8.20 -10.99
CA SER A 157 -0.11 6.88 -10.92
C SER A 157 0.92 6.79 -9.81
N PHE A 158 0.89 5.70 -9.05
CA PHE A 158 1.96 5.31 -8.17
C PHE A 158 3.20 4.85 -8.97
N SER A 159 4.35 4.75 -8.33
CA SER A 159 5.55 4.16 -8.94
C SER A 159 5.24 2.79 -9.51
N SER A 160 4.63 1.96 -8.70
CA SER A 160 4.23 0.60 -9.07
C SER A 160 3.27 -0.02 -8.05
N VAL A 161 2.63 -1.12 -8.45
CA VAL A 161 1.88 -2.02 -7.57
C VAL A 161 2.47 -3.42 -7.67
N VAL A 162 2.72 -4.06 -6.53
CA VAL A 162 3.13 -5.46 -6.42
C VAL A 162 2.02 -6.26 -5.73
N VAL A 163 1.61 -7.34 -6.36
CA VAL A 163 0.47 -8.18 -5.97
C VAL A 163 0.96 -9.60 -5.74
N PHE A 164 0.90 -10.07 -4.50
CA PHE A 164 1.15 -11.46 -4.14
C PHE A 164 -0.17 -12.19 -3.87
N SER A 165 -0.46 -13.22 -4.65
CA SER A 165 -1.63 -14.11 -4.46
C SER A 165 -2.96 -13.35 -4.30
N GLY A 166 -3.22 -12.40 -5.19
CA GLY A 166 -4.42 -11.57 -5.15
C GLY A 166 -5.39 -11.80 -6.31
N LYS A 167 -6.54 -11.13 -6.24
CA LYS A 167 -7.54 -11.07 -7.31
C LYS A 167 -8.16 -9.68 -7.41
N ILE A 168 -8.80 -9.37 -8.51
CA ILE A 168 -9.65 -8.16 -8.64
C ILE A 168 -10.98 -8.44 -7.96
N ILE A 169 -11.35 -7.63 -6.96
CA ILE A 169 -12.56 -7.81 -6.14
C ILE A 169 -13.82 -7.76 -7.01
N ASN A 170 -13.96 -6.73 -7.84
CA ASN A 170 -15.09 -6.55 -8.74
C ASN A 170 -14.64 -5.82 -10.01
N LYS A 171 -14.51 -6.56 -11.11
CA LYS A 171 -14.02 -6.04 -12.40
C LYS A 171 -14.89 -4.90 -12.95
N ASN A 172 -16.23 -5.03 -12.83
CA ASN A 172 -17.16 -4.03 -13.35
C ASN A 172 -17.11 -2.72 -12.56
N ASN A 173 -17.00 -2.80 -11.23
CA ASN A 173 -16.85 -1.64 -10.38
C ASN A 173 -15.50 -0.96 -10.61
N LEU A 174 -14.41 -1.72 -10.65
CA LEU A 174 -13.08 -1.20 -10.91
C LEU A 174 -13.00 -0.51 -12.26
N LEU A 175 -13.57 -1.11 -13.33
CA LEU A 175 -13.60 -0.53 -14.66
C LEU A 175 -14.21 0.87 -14.69
N LYS A 176 -15.31 1.08 -13.96
CA LYS A 176 -15.98 2.40 -13.87
C LYS A 176 -15.17 3.46 -13.13
N ARG A 177 -14.19 3.02 -12.32
CA ARG A 177 -13.39 3.88 -11.44
C ARG A 177 -11.94 4.03 -11.88
N LEU A 178 -11.55 3.44 -13.02
CA LEU A 178 -10.17 3.55 -13.54
C LEU A 178 -9.80 5.01 -13.80
N LYS A 179 -8.71 5.46 -13.20
CA LYS A 179 -8.18 6.82 -13.34
C LYS A 179 -6.70 6.84 -13.73
N SER A 180 -5.92 5.85 -13.31
CA SER A 180 -4.48 5.80 -13.53
C SER A 180 -4.04 4.56 -14.30
N LYS A 181 -2.79 4.60 -14.79
CA LYS A 181 -2.12 3.50 -15.50
C LYS A 181 -0.90 3.03 -14.72
N THR A 182 -1.03 2.92 -13.40
CA THR A 182 0.05 2.41 -12.55
C THR A 182 0.52 1.05 -13.03
N LYS A 183 1.84 0.84 -13.12
CA LYS A 183 2.44 -0.43 -13.53
C LYS A 183 2.23 -1.49 -12.46
N ILE A 184 1.81 -2.68 -12.84
CA ILE A 184 1.48 -3.76 -11.91
C ILE A 184 2.34 -4.99 -12.17
N LEU A 185 2.85 -5.61 -11.10
CA LEU A 185 3.42 -6.94 -11.09
C LEU A 185 2.47 -7.88 -10.35
N LEU A 186 2.01 -8.94 -11.03
CA LEU A 186 1.20 -10.01 -10.44
C LEU A 186 2.07 -11.25 -10.22
N LEU A 187 2.14 -11.72 -8.98
CA LEU A 187 2.87 -12.91 -8.54
C LEU A 187 1.89 -13.87 -7.88
N HIS A 188 1.88 -15.14 -8.27
CA HIS A 188 0.93 -16.12 -7.74
C HIS A 188 1.54 -17.51 -7.73
N GLY A 189 1.31 -18.26 -6.65
CA GLY A 189 1.70 -19.67 -6.58
C GLY A 189 0.80 -20.57 -7.44
N ASP A 190 1.37 -21.53 -8.14
CA ASP A 190 0.61 -22.45 -8.98
C ASP A 190 -0.19 -23.49 -8.17
N GLN A 191 0.14 -23.65 -6.89
CA GLN A 191 -0.53 -24.55 -5.95
C GLN A 191 -1.31 -23.78 -4.86
N ASP A 192 -1.73 -22.54 -5.14
CA ASP A 192 -2.50 -21.72 -4.21
C ASP A 192 -3.94 -22.24 -4.09
N GLU A 193 -4.25 -22.84 -2.93
CA GLU A 193 -5.56 -23.41 -2.62
C GLU A 193 -6.54 -22.42 -1.99
N ILE A 194 -6.05 -21.24 -1.57
CA ILE A 194 -6.87 -20.20 -0.91
C ILE A 194 -7.40 -19.19 -1.95
N VAL A 195 -6.50 -18.66 -2.78
CA VAL A 195 -6.87 -17.80 -3.91
C VAL A 195 -6.43 -18.51 -5.18
N ASN A 196 -7.38 -19.09 -5.90
CA ASN A 196 -7.07 -19.88 -7.09
C ASN A 196 -6.17 -19.13 -8.08
N SER A 197 -5.10 -19.77 -8.54
CA SER A 197 -4.09 -19.17 -9.41
C SER A 197 -4.63 -18.70 -10.76
N THR A 198 -5.82 -19.19 -11.21
CA THR A 198 -6.51 -18.67 -12.40
C THR A 198 -6.82 -17.17 -12.28
N ASN A 199 -6.97 -16.65 -11.06
CA ASN A 199 -7.17 -15.21 -10.81
C ASN A 199 -6.02 -14.34 -11.33
N LEU A 200 -4.78 -14.86 -11.39
CA LEU A 200 -3.66 -14.13 -12.01
C LEU A 200 -3.93 -13.90 -13.50
N LEU A 201 -4.38 -14.92 -14.23
CA LEU A 201 -4.69 -14.82 -15.67
C LEU A 201 -5.88 -13.89 -15.91
N GLU A 202 -6.91 -14.00 -15.10
CA GLU A 202 -8.09 -13.13 -15.17
C GLU A 202 -7.77 -11.66 -14.88
N ALA A 203 -6.91 -11.40 -13.89
CA ALA A 203 -6.45 -10.05 -13.59
C ALA A 203 -5.57 -9.52 -14.73
N LYS A 204 -4.63 -10.33 -15.26
CA LYS A 204 -3.82 -9.98 -16.42
C LYS A 204 -4.69 -9.57 -17.61
N ASP A 205 -5.67 -10.40 -17.98
CA ASP A 205 -6.56 -10.14 -19.11
C ASP A 205 -7.34 -8.84 -18.94
N PHE A 206 -7.88 -8.59 -17.73
CA PHE A 206 -8.55 -7.34 -17.41
C PHE A 206 -7.60 -6.14 -17.60
N LEU A 207 -6.39 -6.21 -17.04
CA LEU A 207 -5.41 -5.13 -17.10
C LEU A 207 -4.96 -4.84 -18.53
N VAL A 208 -4.66 -5.88 -19.31
CA VAL A 208 -4.25 -5.75 -20.73
C VAL A 208 -5.35 -5.11 -21.56
N ARG A 209 -6.61 -5.60 -21.45
CA ARG A 209 -7.77 -5.02 -22.18
C ARG A 209 -8.00 -3.55 -21.85
N ASN A 210 -7.59 -3.08 -20.68
CA ASN A 210 -7.72 -1.69 -20.26
C ASN A 210 -6.42 -0.87 -20.45
N ASN A 211 -5.46 -1.38 -21.22
CA ASN A 211 -4.17 -0.74 -21.50
C ASN A 211 -3.40 -0.36 -20.22
N ILE A 212 -3.45 -1.21 -19.19
CA ILE A 212 -2.70 -1.04 -17.94
C ILE A 212 -1.41 -1.89 -18.05
N PRO A 213 -0.21 -1.30 -17.87
CA PRO A 213 1.03 -2.04 -17.95
C PRO A 213 1.12 -3.11 -16.85
N VAL A 214 1.24 -4.37 -17.25
CA VAL A 214 1.26 -5.50 -16.33
C VAL A 214 2.38 -6.49 -16.67
N GLN A 215 3.06 -6.99 -15.64
CA GLN A 215 3.95 -8.15 -15.68
C GLN A 215 3.38 -9.24 -14.80
N THR A 216 3.58 -10.50 -15.17
CA THR A 216 3.02 -11.65 -14.43
C THR A 216 4.06 -12.75 -14.29
N ASN A 217 4.14 -13.37 -13.11
CA ASN A 217 4.92 -14.58 -12.88
C ASN A 217 4.12 -15.57 -12.06
N MET A 218 3.97 -16.78 -12.61
CA MET A 218 3.46 -17.95 -11.89
C MET A 218 4.65 -18.63 -11.19
N ILE A 219 4.59 -18.74 -9.87
CA ILE A 219 5.65 -19.34 -9.06
C ILE A 219 5.34 -20.84 -8.90
N LYS A 220 6.28 -21.67 -9.37
CA LYS A 220 6.10 -23.12 -9.35
C LYS A 220 6.24 -23.70 -7.94
N ASN A 221 5.45 -24.75 -7.66
CA ASN A 221 5.43 -25.45 -6.37
C ASN A 221 5.22 -24.52 -5.18
N CYS A 222 4.42 -23.48 -5.34
CA CYS A 222 4.16 -22.46 -4.35
C CYS A 222 2.66 -22.41 -4.03
N GLY A 223 2.31 -22.53 -2.74
CA GLY A 223 0.95 -22.37 -2.23
C GLY A 223 0.63 -20.91 -1.92
N HIS A 224 -0.30 -20.68 -0.95
CA HIS A 224 -0.72 -19.34 -0.54
C HIS A 224 0.30 -18.69 0.42
N HIS A 225 1.47 -18.35 -0.08
CA HIS A 225 2.52 -17.65 0.68
C HIS A 225 3.47 -16.88 -0.26
N ILE A 226 4.28 -16.00 0.31
CA ILE A 226 5.31 -15.27 -0.43
C ILE A 226 6.63 -16.06 -0.38
N SER A 227 6.98 -16.69 -1.50
CA SER A 227 8.27 -17.41 -1.62
C SER A 227 9.44 -16.44 -1.77
N VAL A 228 10.67 -16.95 -1.55
CA VAL A 228 11.91 -16.19 -1.79
C VAL A 228 12.02 -15.73 -3.25
N GLU A 229 11.60 -16.57 -4.20
CA GLU A 229 11.56 -16.22 -5.62
C GLU A 229 10.61 -15.05 -5.88
N ALA A 230 9.35 -15.14 -5.38
CA ALA A 230 8.37 -14.06 -5.52
C ALA A 230 8.86 -12.75 -4.88
N SER A 231 9.45 -12.82 -3.68
CA SER A 231 10.05 -11.67 -3.00
C SER A 231 11.18 -11.02 -3.81
N SER A 232 12.05 -11.84 -4.45
CA SER A 232 13.15 -11.35 -5.28
C SER A 232 12.66 -10.67 -6.57
N LEU A 233 11.64 -11.24 -7.23
CA LEU A 233 11.00 -10.66 -8.41
C LEU A 233 10.35 -9.29 -8.07
N ALA A 234 9.66 -9.22 -6.94
CA ALA A 234 9.06 -8.00 -6.43
C ALA A 234 10.11 -6.91 -6.19
N LEU A 235 11.20 -7.23 -5.49
CA LEU A 235 12.29 -6.31 -5.23
C LEU A 235 12.87 -5.74 -6.52
N ASN A 236 13.15 -6.60 -7.51
CA ASN A 236 13.68 -6.18 -8.80
C ASN A 236 12.72 -5.24 -9.54
N PHE A 237 11.41 -5.54 -9.48
CA PHE A 237 10.39 -4.68 -10.08
C PHE A 237 10.30 -3.32 -9.38
N ILE A 238 10.36 -3.29 -8.05
CA ILE A 238 10.36 -2.05 -7.26
C ILE A 238 11.57 -1.20 -7.61
N LYS A 239 12.79 -1.77 -7.58
CA LYS A 239 14.04 -1.09 -7.94
C LYS A 239 13.97 -0.45 -9.32
N LYS A 240 13.52 -1.21 -10.32
CA LYS A 240 13.37 -0.72 -11.70
C LYS A 240 12.44 0.49 -11.79
N ASN A 241 11.34 0.50 -11.02
CA ASN A 241 10.34 1.57 -11.08
C ASN A 241 10.70 2.77 -10.20
N PHE A 242 11.49 2.59 -9.14
CA PHE A 242 12.13 3.68 -8.40
C PHE A 242 13.37 4.23 -9.11
N LYS A 243 13.84 3.58 -10.20
CA LYS A 243 15.04 3.94 -10.95
C LYS A 243 16.31 3.90 -10.09
N ILE A 244 16.42 2.86 -9.26
CA ILE A 244 17.57 2.56 -8.40
C ILE A 244 18.38 1.40 -8.98
#